data_546c6b09d964a82009cbeaca5efd9afb
#
_entry.id   546c6b09d964a82009cbeaca5efd9afb
#
_cell.length_a   1.000
_cell.length_b   1.000
_cell.length_c   1.000
_cell.angle_alpha   90.00
_cell.angle_beta   90.00
_cell.angle_gamma   90.00
#
_symmetry.space_group_name_H-M   'P 1'
#
loop_
_entity.id
_entity.type
_entity.pdbx_description
1 polymer ?
#
loop_
_entity_poly.entity_id
_entity_poly.type
_entity_poly.pdbx_seq_one_letter_code
_entity_poly.pdbx_strand_id
1 'polypeptide(L)'
;AAFMIPAYLGLTVMRSHSVSYLNGIFEMKNSATPIFITQPYMYIANNYDNFNCLVEGLEEYAWGRRMLFPLWAFTGLKFVAPFLVNFPLFVTKEELTTVTLFYDAYYDFGLAGMILFGAVLGVICCFLVRRREREHSMAEHLVYAQIAMYMALSFFTTWFSNPTTWFYLGMTGAVCWYVGRGGKYARERK
;
A
#
# COMPACT_ATOMS: atom_id res chain seq x y z
N ALA A 1 8.05 16.37 8.66
CA ALA A 1 6.59 16.43 8.90
C ALA A 1 6.03 17.84 8.60
N ALA A 2 6.66 18.93 9.05
CA ALA A 2 6.15 20.29 8.88
C ALA A 2 5.96 20.74 7.41
N PHE A 3 6.73 20.21 6.47
CA PHE A 3 6.63 20.55 5.04
C PHE A 3 5.59 19.68 4.29
N MET A 4 5.25 18.52 4.80
CA MET A 4 4.31 17.60 4.12
C MET A 4 2.86 18.13 4.14
N ILE A 5 2.44 18.78 5.22
CA ILE A 5 1.10 19.33 5.34
C ILE A 5 0.85 20.46 4.34
N PRO A 6 1.72 21.51 4.24
CA PRO A 6 1.58 22.54 3.22
C PRO A 6 1.65 21.99 1.79
N ALA A 7 2.54 21.02 1.52
CA ALA A 7 2.64 20.39 0.20
C ALA A 7 1.35 19.62 -0.15
N TYR A 8 0.80 18.86 0.79
CA TYR A 8 -0.48 18.17 0.60
C TYR A 8 -1.62 19.14 0.32
N LEU A 9 -1.74 20.20 1.11
CA LEU A 9 -2.77 21.23 0.90
C LEU A 9 -2.60 21.93 -0.46
N GLY A 10 -1.38 22.27 -0.84
CA GLY A 10 -1.07 22.85 -2.14
C GLY A 10 -1.48 21.95 -3.29
N LEU A 11 -1.11 20.68 -3.25
CA LEU A 11 -1.47 19.68 -4.27
C LEU A 11 -3.00 19.46 -4.34
N THR A 12 -3.69 19.48 -3.21
CA THR A 12 -5.15 19.35 -3.16
C THR A 12 -5.83 20.52 -3.82
N VAL A 13 -5.36 21.75 -3.57
CA VAL A 13 -5.87 22.97 -4.22
C VAL A 13 -5.58 22.97 -5.72
N MET A 14 -4.38 22.55 -6.14
CA MET A 14 -3.98 22.49 -7.55
C MET A 14 -4.77 21.46 -8.38
N ARG A 15 -5.39 20.47 -7.77
CA ARG A 15 -6.23 19.48 -8.46
C ARG A 15 -7.55 20.02 -9.01
N SER A 16 -7.84 21.30 -8.79
CA SER A 16 -8.91 22.08 -9.46
C SER A 16 -10.34 21.53 -9.35
N HIS A 17 -10.63 20.60 -8.45
CA HIS A 17 -12.00 20.15 -8.22
C HIS A 17 -12.70 21.07 -7.24
N SER A 18 -13.95 21.44 -7.54
CA SER A 18 -14.75 22.21 -6.59
C SER A 18 -15.02 21.37 -5.33
N VAL A 19 -14.98 22.01 -4.17
CA VAL A 19 -15.25 21.34 -2.87
C VAL A 19 -16.63 20.68 -2.88
N SER A 20 -17.64 21.35 -3.46
CA SER A 20 -18.99 20.81 -3.55
C SER A 20 -19.07 19.57 -4.46
N TYR A 21 -18.29 19.52 -5.54
CA TYR A 21 -18.22 18.37 -6.44
C TYR A 21 -17.63 17.14 -5.71
N LEU A 22 -16.49 17.30 -5.04
CA LEU A 22 -15.88 16.22 -4.28
C LEU A 22 -16.75 15.75 -3.12
N ASN A 23 -17.34 16.68 -2.36
CA ASN A 23 -18.25 16.34 -1.28
C ASN A 23 -19.54 15.67 -1.81
N GLY A 24 -19.94 15.95 -3.06
CA GLY A 24 -21.04 15.27 -3.74
C GLY A 24 -20.69 13.81 -4.08
N ILE A 25 -19.50 13.56 -4.65
CA ILE A 25 -19.00 12.18 -4.90
C ILE A 25 -18.91 11.41 -3.57
N PHE A 26 -18.44 12.05 -2.53
CA PHE A 26 -18.29 11.46 -1.20
C PHE A 26 -19.62 11.36 -0.41
N GLU A 27 -20.74 11.87 -0.97
CA GLU A 27 -22.05 11.90 -0.31
C GLU A 27 -21.99 12.53 1.09
N MET A 28 -21.17 13.55 1.24
CA MET A 28 -21.02 14.23 2.53
C MET A 28 -22.31 14.94 2.90
N LYS A 29 -22.78 14.75 4.13
CA LYS A 29 -23.97 15.43 4.67
C LYS A 29 -23.91 16.94 4.55
N ASN A 30 -22.71 17.53 4.62
CA ASN A 30 -22.47 18.95 4.42
C ASN A 30 -21.53 19.17 3.24
N SER A 31 -22.07 19.69 2.12
CA SER A 31 -21.31 19.97 0.89
C SER A 31 -20.24 21.06 1.05
N ALA A 32 -20.29 21.86 2.11
CA ALA A 32 -19.32 22.91 2.41
C ALA A 32 -18.17 22.44 3.31
N THR A 33 -18.13 21.16 3.70
CA THR A 33 -17.03 20.62 4.53
C THR A 33 -15.69 20.83 3.81
N PRO A 34 -14.67 21.38 4.48
CA PRO A 34 -13.36 21.61 3.87
C PRO A 34 -12.73 20.32 3.37
N ILE A 35 -12.19 20.34 2.14
CA ILE A 35 -11.66 19.15 1.46
C ILE A 35 -10.52 18.46 2.22
N PHE A 36 -9.72 19.21 2.96
CA PHE A 36 -8.64 18.65 3.79
C PHE A 36 -9.13 17.80 4.97
N ILE A 37 -10.40 17.90 5.33
CA ILE A 37 -11.08 17.03 6.31
C ILE A 37 -11.78 15.88 5.58
N THR A 38 -12.54 16.20 4.54
CA THR A 38 -13.34 15.23 3.79
C THR A 38 -12.47 14.17 3.14
N GLN A 39 -11.37 14.58 2.50
CA GLN A 39 -10.53 13.67 1.74
C GLN A 39 -9.84 12.60 2.62
N PRO A 40 -9.15 12.92 3.73
CA PRO A 40 -8.60 11.90 4.62
C PRO A 40 -9.69 11.00 5.23
N TYR A 41 -10.83 11.59 5.61
CA TYR A 41 -11.95 10.82 6.14
C TYR A 41 -12.43 9.77 5.13
N MET A 42 -12.65 10.18 3.87
CA MET A 42 -13.11 9.26 2.82
C MET A 42 -12.08 8.21 2.45
N TYR A 43 -10.79 8.54 2.44
CA TYR A 43 -9.74 7.52 2.24
C TYR A 43 -9.73 6.44 3.33
N ILE A 44 -10.19 6.74 4.52
CA ILE A 44 -10.33 5.74 5.58
C ILE A 44 -11.69 5.03 5.46
N ALA A 45 -12.79 5.77 5.54
CA ALA A 45 -14.14 5.22 5.58
C ALA A 45 -14.46 4.38 4.33
N ASN A 46 -14.27 4.94 3.14
CA ASN A 46 -14.58 4.27 1.89
C ASN A 46 -13.75 2.98 1.66
N ASN A 47 -12.53 2.93 2.14
CA ASN A 47 -11.72 1.71 2.01
C ASN A 47 -12.25 0.54 2.85
N TYR A 48 -12.85 0.83 4.01
CA TYR A 48 -13.55 -0.18 4.80
C TYR A 48 -14.89 -0.57 4.15
N ASP A 49 -15.61 0.41 3.58
CA ASP A 49 -16.85 0.13 2.85
C ASP A 49 -16.58 -0.72 1.61
N ASN A 50 -15.52 -0.42 0.84
CA ASN A 50 -15.07 -1.26 -0.28
C ASN A 50 -14.68 -2.67 0.17
N PHE A 51 -14.06 -2.80 1.35
CA PHE A 51 -13.76 -4.11 1.91
C PHE A 51 -15.05 -4.87 2.28
N ASN A 52 -16.06 -4.18 2.82
CA ASN A 52 -17.36 -4.78 3.10
C ASN A 52 -18.05 -5.26 1.80
N CYS A 53 -18.03 -4.43 0.73
CA CYS A 53 -18.54 -4.84 -0.58
C CYS A 53 -17.85 -6.12 -1.09
N LEU A 54 -16.53 -6.26 -0.87
CA LEU A 54 -15.83 -7.49 -1.21
C LEU A 54 -16.34 -8.68 -0.40
N VAL A 55 -16.50 -8.50 0.92
CA VAL A 55 -16.95 -9.59 1.82
C VAL A 55 -18.36 -10.07 1.44
N GLU A 56 -19.24 -9.14 1.06
CA GLU A 56 -20.63 -9.45 0.70
C GLU A 56 -20.79 -9.98 -0.74
N GLY A 57 -19.94 -9.49 -1.68
CA GLY A 57 -20.10 -9.78 -3.10
C GLY A 57 -19.20 -10.89 -3.65
N LEU A 58 -18.22 -11.37 -2.87
CA LEU A 58 -17.27 -12.36 -3.36
C LEU A 58 -17.88 -13.77 -3.39
N GLU A 59 -18.12 -14.30 -4.59
CA GLU A 59 -18.64 -15.64 -4.80
C GLU A 59 -17.53 -16.70 -4.87
N GLU A 60 -16.37 -16.36 -5.46
CA GLU A 60 -15.26 -17.27 -5.66
C GLU A 60 -13.91 -16.64 -5.31
N TYR A 61 -13.04 -17.40 -4.65
CA TYR A 61 -11.70 -16.97 -4.31
C TYR A 61 -10.76 -16.96 -5.53
N ALA A 62 -9.82 -16.01 -5.55
CA ALA A 62 -8.87 -15.89 -6.66
C ALA A 62 -7.60 -16.76 -6.50
N TRP A 63 -7.44 -17.48 -5.38
CA TRP A 63 -6.39 -18.47 -5.14
C TRP A 63 -4.96 -17.96 -5.37
N GLY A 64 -4.66 -16.80 -4.83
CA GLY A 64 -3.32 -16.19 -4.87
C GLY A 64 -3.07 -15.31 -6.09
N ARG A 65 -3.97 -15.26 -7.06
CA ARG A 65 -3.75 -14.50 -8.30
C ARG A 65 -3.64 -13.00 -8.08
N ARG A 66 -4.36 -12.43 -7.11
CA ARG A 66 -4.30 -11.00 -6.78
C ARG A 66 -3.06 -10.65 -5.96
N MET A 67 -2.77 -11.40 -4.92
CA MET A 67 -1.57 -11.17 -4.10
C MET A 67 -0.27 -11.34 -4.90
N LEU A 68 -0.27 -12.25 -5.89
CA LEU A 68 0.87 -12.50 -6.76
C LEU A 68 0.91 -11.58 -7.99
N PHE A 69 0.05 -10.58 -8.08
CA PHE A 69 0.05 -9.62 -9.19
C PHE A 69 1.44 -9.01 -9.50
N PRO A 70 2.31 -8.70 -8.51
CA PRO A 70 3.67 -8.25 -8.80
C PRO A 70 4.46 -9.23 -9.67
N LEU A 71 4.31 -10.54 -9.46
CA LEU A 71 4.99 -11.55 -10.28
C LEU A 71 4.47 -11.55 -11.72
N TRP A 72 3.16 -11.48 -11.89
CA TRP A 72 2.54 -11.41 -13.22
C TRP A 72 2.95 -10.13 -13.98
N ALA A 73 3.12 -9.03 -13.25
CA ALA A 73 3.54 -7.76 -13.81
C ALA A 73 5.03 -7.77 -14.23
N PHE A 74 5.93 -8.25 -13.37
CA PHE A 74 7.38 -8.28 -13.64
C PHE A 74 7.78 -9.31 -14.69
N THR A 75 7.08 -10.44 -14.76
CA THR A 75 7.35 -11.49 -15.77
C THR A 75 6.67 -11.20 -17.11
N GLY A 76 5.80 -10.18 -17.18
CA GLY A 76 5.00 -9.90 -18.36
C GLY A 76 3.84 -10.89 -18.59
N LEU A 77 3.64 -11.87 -17.71
CA LEU A 77 2.56 -12.86 -17.83
C LEU A 77 1.17 -12.22 -17.90
N LYS A 78 0.98 -11.04 -17.31
CA LYS A 78 -0.28 -10.29 -17.41
C LYS A 78 -0.71 -9.99 -18.86
N PHE A 79 0.22 -9.95 -19.82
CA PHE A 79 -0.07 -9.70 -21.24
C PHE A 79 -0.36 -10.99 -22.00
N VAL A 80 0.26 -12.10 -21.59
CA VAL A 80 0.12 -13.42 -22.23
C VAL A 80 -1.10 -14.17 -21.70
N ALA A 81 -1.40 -14.02 -20.42
CA ALA A 81 -2.48 -14.70 -19.73
C ALA A 81 -3.37 -13.69 -18.95
N PRO A 82 -4.25 -12.94 -19.66
CA PRO A 82 -5.08 -11.90 -19.04
C PRO A 82 -5.99 -12.40 -17.91
N PHE A 83 -6.36 -13.68 -17.91
CA PHE A 83 -7.17 -14.29 -16.85
C PHE A 83 -6.49 -14.25 -15.46
N LEU A 84 -5.17 -14.09 -15.41
CA LEU A 84 -4.42 -13.95 -14.15
C LEU A 84 -4.66 -12.61 -13.46
N VAL A 85 -5.15 -11.61 -14.19
CA VAL A 85 -5.23 -10.22 -13.71
C VAL A 85 -6.62 -9.60 -13.90
N ASN A 86 -7.50 -10.27 -14.60
CA ASN A 86 -8.84 -9.77 -14.87
C ASN A 86 -9.81 -10.24 -13.77
N PHE A 87 -9.99 -9.39 -12.76
CA PHE A 87 -10.90 -9.65 -11.64
C PHE A 87 -11.86 -8.48 -11.46
N PRO A 88 -13.13 -8.73 -11.11
CA PRO A 88 -14.03 -7.68 -10.70
C PRO A 88 -13.49 -6.98 -9.45
N LEU A 89 -13.66 -5.68 -9.39
CA LEU A 89 -13.34 -4.88 -8.22
C LEU A 89 -14.65 -4.59 -7.47
N PHE A 90 -14.71 -5.03 -6.23
CA PHE A 90 -15.86 -4.78 -5.35
C PHE A 90 -15.64 -3.46 -4.65
N VAL A 91 -16.33 -2.43 -5.09
CA VAL A 91 -16.24 -1.06 -4.57
C VAL A 91 -17.62 -0.44 -4.47
N THR A 92 -17.79 0.49 -3.56
CA THR A 92 -19.04 1.23 -3.38
C THR A 92 -19.31 2.18 -4.55
N LYS A 93 -18.22 2.75 -5.13
CA LYS A 93 -18.27 3.72 -6.22
C LYS A 93 -17.10 3.52 -7.17
N GLU A 94 -17.35 3.64 -8.45
CA GLU A 94 -16.32 3.45 -9.50
C GLU A 94 -15.18 4.47 -9.41
N GLU A 95 -15.45 5.67 -8.88
CA GLU A 95 -14.45 6.72 -8.68
C GLU A 95 -13.55 6.49 -7.45
N LEU A 96 -13.96 5.63 -6.52
CA LEU A 96 -13.32 5.42 -5.23
C LEU A 96 -12.77 3.99 -5.10
N THR A 97 -11.77 3.67 -5.91
CA THR A 97 -11.21 2.33 -6.07
C THR A 97 -10.11 1.96 -5.08
N THR A 98 -9.79 2.83 -4.13
CA THR A 98 -8.80 2.52 -3.08
C THR A 98 -9.35 1.49 -2.10
N VAL A 99 -8.49 0.61 -1.60
CA VAL A 99 -8.86 -0.53 -0.76
C VAL A 99 -7.83 -0.75 0.35
N THR A 100 -8.19 -1.52 1.38
CA THR A 100 -7.30 -1.79 2.51
C THR A 100 -6.18 -2.78 2.16
N LEU A 101 -5.15 -2.84 3.01
CA LEU A 101 -4.02 -3.78 2.87
C LEU A 101 -4.45 -5.25 2.78
N PHE A 102 -5.52 -5.62 3.46
CA PHE A 102 -6.01 -6.98 3.54
C PHE A 102 -6.97 -7.40 2.42
N TYR A 103 -7.36 -6.46 1.56
CA TYR A 103 -8.35 -6.68 0.50
C TYR A 103 -7.97 -7.85 -0.41
N ASP A 104 -6.74 -7.87 -0.93
CA ASP A 104 -6.30 -8.93 -1.83
C ASP A 104 -6.07 -10.27 -1.12
N ALA A 105 -5.66 -10.26 0.15
CA ALA A 105 -5.54 -11.48 0.95
C ALA A 105 -6.90 -12.14 1.21
N TYR A 106 -7.93 -11.32 1.47
CA TYR A 106 -9.30 -11.80 1.58
C TYR A 106 -9.85 -12.29 0.24
N TYR A 107 -9.61 -11.54 -0.82
CA TYR A 107 -10.04 -11.91 -2.17
C TYR A 107 -9.49 -13.27 -2.61
N ASP A 108 -8.23 -13.55 -2.28
CA ASP A 108 -7.57 -14.79 -2.68
C ASP A 108 -7.96 -15.99 -1.80
N PHE A 109 -8.07 -15.81 -0.49
CA PHE A 109 -8.19 -16.93 0.46
C PHE A 109 -9.18 -16.68 1.61
N GLY A 110 -10.00 -15.65 1.54
CA GLY A 110 -10.97 -15.31 2.57
C GLY A 110 -10.30 -14.96 3.92
N LEU A 111 -10.98 -15.27 4.99
CA LEU A 111 -10.51 -14.99 6.36
C LEU A 111 -9.17 -15.69 6.67
N ALA A 112 -8.99 -16.91 6.17
CA ALA A 112 -7.73 -17.65 6.38
C ALA A 112 -6.54 -16.92 5.76
N GLY A 113 -6.72 -16.34 4.55
CA GLY A 113 -5.72 -15.52 3.88
C GLY A 113 -5.34 -14.28 4.68
N MET A 114 -6.31 -13.59 5.24
CA MET A 114 -6.06 -12.41 6.08
C MET A 114 -5.26 -12.76 7.33
N ILE A 115 -5.63 -13.84 8.03
CA ILE A 115 -4.94 -14.29 9.25
C ILE A 115 -3.49 -14.66 8.92
N LEU A 116 -3.27 -15.47 7.89
CA LEU A 116 -1.94 -15.90 7.49
C LEU A 116 -1.09 -14.72 7.03
N PHE A 117 -1.63 -13.85 6.19
CA PHE A 117 -0.95 -12.66 5.70
C PHE A 117 -0.57 -11.71 6.85
N GLY A 118 -1.50 -11.46 7.78
CA GLY A 118 -1.26 -10.65 8.97
C GLY A 118 -0.19 -11.25 9.88
N ALA A 119 -0.20 -12.57 10.08
CA ALA A 119 0.83 -13.27 10.84
C ALA A 119 2.22 -13.15 10.20
N VAL A 120 2.32 -13.35 8.89
CA VAL A 120 3.58 -13.18 8.14
C VAL A 120 4.10 -11.74 8.26
N LEU A 121 3.24 -10.75 8.06
CA LEU A 121 3.61 -9.34 8.23
C LEU A 121 4.06 -9.04 9.67
N GLY A 122 3.37 -9.56 10.67
CA GLY A 122 3.73 -9.41 12.07
C GLY A 122 5.12 -9.99 12.37
N VAL A 123 5.45 -11.17 11.83
CA VAL A 123 6.78 -11.77 11.95
C VAL A 123 7.85 -10.90 11.27
N ILE A 124 7.58 -10.40 10.05
CA ILE A 124 8.50 -9.51 9.33
C ILE A 124 8.75 -8.23 10.14
N CYS A 125 7.70 -7.59 10.63
CA CYS A 125 7.82 -6.38 11.46
C CYS A 125 8.62 -6.64 12.73
N CYS A 126 8.34 -7.74 13.44
CA CYS A 126 9.08 -8.13 14.65
C CYS A 126 10.57 -8.36 14.35
N PHE A 127 10.89 -9.05 13.27
CA PHE A 127 12.26 -9.26 12.82
C PHE A 127 12.98 -7.95 12.51
N LEU A 128 12.34 -7.03 11.77
CA LEU A 128 12.92 -5.73 11.41
C LEU A 128 13.15 -4.85 12.62
N VAL A 129 12.23 -4.82 13.60
CA VAL A 129 12.41 -4.08 14.86
C VAL A 129 13.60 -4.61 15.62
N ARG A 130 13.67 -5.93 15.85
CA ARG A 130 14.79 -6.56 16.58
C ARG A 130 16.14 -6.35 15.88
N ARG A 131 16.15 -6.39 14.56
CA ARG A 131 17.38 -6.19 13.79
C ARG A 131 17.84 -4.73 13.87
N ARG A 132 16.93 -3.78 13.79
CA ARG A 132 17.23 -2.36 13.98
C ARG A 132 17.84 -2.05 15.35
N GLU A 133 17.39 -2.73 16.41
CA GLU A 133 17.92 -2.55 17.76
C GLU A 133 19.35 -3.07 17.92
N ARG A 134 19.72 -4.10 17.15
CA ARG A 134 21.05 -4.73 17.20
C ARG A 134 22.07 -4.07 16.31
N GLU A 135 21.68 -3.65 15.14
CA GLU A 135 22.54 -3.11 14.11
C GLU A 135 22.13 -1.68 13.76
N HIS A 136 23.05 -0.74 13.87
CA HIS A 136 22.82 0.68 13.58
C HIS A 136 23.20 1.04 12.14
N SER A 137 22.98 0.13 11.18
CA SER A 137 23.28 0.39 9.79
C SER A 137 22.20 1.27 9.15
N MET A 138 22.62 2.26 8.35
CA MET A 138 21.68 3.14 7.64
C MET A 138 20.72 2.39 6.72
N ALA A 139 21.21 1.29 6.14
CA ALA A 139 20.46 0.40 5.30
C ALA A 139 19.23 -0.19 6.00
N GLU A 140 19.42 -0.67 7.21
CA GLU A 140 18.34 -1.30 8.00
C GLU A 140 17.31 -0.29 8.45
N HIS A 141 17.74 0.94 8.78
CA HIS A 141 16.84 2.02 9.10
C HIS A 141 15.95 2.41 7.91
N LEU A 142 16.51 2.42 6.68
CA LEU A 142 15.73 2.72 5.46
C LEU A 142 14.68 1.66 5.18
N VAL A 143 15.05 0.38 5.22
CA VAL A 143 14.09 -0.73 5.01
C VAL A 143 13.01 -0.73 6.10
N TYR A 144 13.42 -0.54 7.36
CA TYR A 144 12.48 -0.44 8.47
C TYR A 144 11.50 0.73 8.27
N ALA A 145 11.98 1.92 7.93
CA ALA A 145 11.15 3.10 7.72
C ALA A 145 10.14 2.89 6.56
N GLN A 146 10.58 2.23 5.49
CA GLN A 146 9.73 1.93 4.35
C GLN A 146 8.60 0.94 4.72
N ILE A 147 8.92 -0.14 5.41
CA ILE A 147 7.90 -1.10 5.87
C ILE A 147 6.98 -0.46 6.92
N ALA A 148 7.53 0.32 7.86
CA ALA A 148 6.73 1.05 8.85
C ALA A 148 5.73 2.03 8.19
N MET A 149 6.13 2.70 7.11
CA MET A 149 5.24 3.55 6.32
C MET A 149 4.10 2.73 5.70
N TYR A 150 4.39 1.56 5.11
CA TYR A 150 3.35 0.70 4.52
C TYR A 150 2.38 0.19 5.59
N MET A 151 2.87 -0.11 6.79
CA MET A 151 1.99 -0.50 7.91
C MET A 151 1.15 0.67 8.42
N ALA A 152 1.74 1.85 8.58
CA ALA A 152 1.01 3.05 9.00
C ALA A 152 -0.10 3.44 8.01
N LEU A 153 0.10 3.18 6.71
CA LEU A 153 -0.86 3.46 5.63
C LEU A 153 -1.60 2.20 5.16
N SER A 154 -1.76 1.20 6.02
CA SER A 154 -2.42 -0.07 5.70
C SER A 154 -3.90 0.07 5.35
N PHE A 155 -4.53 1.15 5.78
CA PHE A 155 -5.92 1.47 5.43
C PHE A 155 -6.08 2.01 4.00
N PHE A 156 -4.99 2.36 3.32
CA PHE A 156 -5.02 3.16 2.09
C PHE A 156 -4.89 2.34 0.82
N THR A 157 -4.11 1.25 0.81
CA THR A 157 -3.91 0.42 -0.39
C THR A 157 -3.32 -0.95 -0.07
N THR A 158 -3.43 -1.87 -1.05
CA THR A 158 -2.82 -3.20 -1.04
C THR A 158 -1.33 -3.13 -1.38
N TRP A 159 -0.51 -2.59 -0.48
CA TRP A 159 0.91 -2.34 -0.73
C TRP A 159 1.66 -3.53 -1.35
N PHE A 160 1.48 -4.73 -0.80
CA PHE A 160 2.27 -5.91 -1.20
C PHE A 160 1.77 -6.60 -2.47
N SER A 161 0.56 -6.28 -2.93
CA SER A 161 0.05 -6.68 -4.24
C SER A 161 0.39 -5.66 -5.34
N ASN A 162 1.06 -4.55 -4.99
CA ASN A 162 1.46 -3.52 -5.94
C ASN A 162 2.90 -3.73 -6.41
N PRO A 163 3.16 -3.91 -7.71
CA PRO A 163 4.52 -4.07 -8.26
C PRO A 163 5.46 -2.93 -7.91
N THR A 164 4.95 -1.70 -7.84
CA THR A 164 5.74 -0.50 -7.51
C THR A 164 6.36 -0.60 -6.11
N THR A 165 5.65 -1.20 -5.15
CA THR A 165 6.16 -1.43 -3.79
C THR A 165 7.39 -2.33 -3.81
N TRP A 166 7.34 -3.43 -4.55
CA TRP A 166 8.46 -4.36 -4.68
C TRP A 166 9.63 -3.76 -5.44
N PHE A 167 9.34 -2.94 -6.46
CA PHE A 167 10.39 -2.18 -7.16
C PHE A 167 11.12 -1.23 -6.19
N TYR A 168 10.40 -0.47 -5.37
CA TYR A 168 11.02 0.43 -4.40
C TYR A 168 11.78 -0.32 -3.31
N LEU A 169 11.25 -1.44 -2.81
CA LEU A 169 11.97 -2.30 -1.86
C LEU A 169 13.27 -2.85 -2.47
N GLY A 170 13.22 -3.30 -3.72
CA GLY A 170 14.39 -3.77 -4.47
C GLY A 170 15.43 -2.66 -4.68
N MET A 171 14.99 -1.45 -5.07
CA MET A 171 15.87 -0.29 -5.23
C MET A 171 16.53 0.11 -3.90
N THR A 172 15.75 0.16 -2.82
CA THR A 172 16.29 0.41 -1.48
C THR A 172 17.34 -0.62 -1.10
N GLY A 173 17.06 -1.90 -1.32
CA GLY A 173 18.01 -2.99 -1.10
C GLY A 173 19.30 -2.85 -1.92
N ALA A 174 19.18 -2.51 -3.21
CA ALA A 174 20.33 -2.30 -4.11
C ALA A 174 21.21 -1.13 -3.65
N VAL A 175 20.60 0.01 -3.31
CA VAL A 175 21.33 1.18 -2.77
C VAL A 175 22.04 0.83 -1.49
N CYS A 176 21.37 0.16 -0.56
CA CYS A 176 21.94 -0.27 0.71
C CYS A 176 23.13 -1.21 0.51
N TRP A 177 23.03 -2.16 -0.40
CA TRP A 177 24.09 -3.08 -0.75
C TRP A 177 25.30 -2.35 -1.36
N TYR A 178 25.05 -1.42 -2.30
CA TYR A 178 26.11 -0.64 -2.95
C TYR A 178 26.88 0.22 -1.94
N VAL A 179 26.18 0.96 -1.10
CA VAL A 179 26.78 1.82 -0.04
C VAL A 179 27.52 0.98 0.99
N GLY A 180 26.96 -0.16 1.40
CA GLY A 180 27.58 -1.08 2.35
C GLY A 180 28.91 -1.67 1.85
N ARG A 181 29.04 -1.91 0.54
CA ARG A 181 30.30 -2.34 -0.09
C ARG A 181 31.37 -1.25 -0.02
N GLY A 182 31.01 0.00 -0.36
CA GLY A 182 31.95 1.12 -0.30
C GLY A 182 32.56 1.34 1.09
N GLY A 183 31.77 1.16 2.15
CA GLY A 183 32.24 1.27 3.53
C GLY A 183 33.23 0.17 3.96
N LYS A 184 33.13 -1.03 3.41
CA LYS A 184 34.13 -2.12 3.66
C LYS A 184 35.47 -1.81 3.02
N TYR A 185 35.49 -1.37 1.75
CA TYR A 185 36.75 -1.01 1.07
C TYR A 185 37.45 0.20 1.72
N ALA A 186 36.71 1.14 2.31
CA ALA A 186 37.31 2.25 3.03
C ALA A 186 37.92 1.84 4.38
N ARG A 187 37.45 0.78 5.03
CA ARG A 187 38.00 0.23 6.27
C ARG A 187 39.25 -0.63 6.05
N GLU A 188 39.37 -1.32 4.93
CA GLU A 188 40.51 -2.17 4.60
C GLU A 188 41.75 -1.35 4.12
N ARG A 189 41.54 -0.08 3.80
CA ARG A 189 42.66 0.84 3.40
C ARG A 189 43.23 1.68 4.52
N LYS A 190 42.75 1.54 5.75
CA LYS A 190 43.30 2.19 6.96
C LYS A 190 43.97 1.15 7.83
#